data_6d132beefc395db6db338d4609929988
#
_entry.id   6d132beefc395db6db338d4609929988
#
_cell.length_a   1.000
_cell.length_b   1.000
_cell.length_c   1.000
_cell.angle_alpha   90.00
_cell.angle_beta   90.00
_cell.angle_gamma   90.00
#
_symmetry.space_group_name_H-M   'P 1'
#
loop_
_entity.id
_entity.type
_entity.pdbx_description
1 polymer ?
#
loop_
_entity_poly.entity_id
_entity_poly.type
_entity_poly.pdbx_seq_one_letter_code
_entity_poly.pdbx_strand_id
1 'polypeptide(L)'
;MSAGCYRGDVGVVCTVKHNKEVYSPAAGASCDSDSLVTHLGGVPGVDVLNTDWTVVPLNGDSSLCVVANTNGSDLPSVALKDLWTIDADRNGYKDGGQFRRCLSYQGQAASCDAEHSAEIFYEGATDVNCDEKYSAFARRDARTDARDIKVSRLTSGDSVLCQVEVKAREDSLFASVRDLGSTTLPIKH
;
A
#
# COMPACT_ATOMS: atom_id res chain seq x y z
N MET A 1 21.20 -9.98 12.90
CA MET A 1 20.81 -8.69 12.34
C MET A 1 20.07 -7.90 13.40
N SER A 2 20.11 -6.59 13.39
CA SER A 2 19.29 -5.68 14.19
C SER A 2 18.30 -4.95 13.27
N ALA A 3 17.39 -4.13 13.82
CA ALA A 3 16.54 -3.28 12.98
C ALA A 3 17.40 -2.39 12.07
N GLY A 4 17.02 -2.28 10.79
CA GLY A 4 17.76 -1.51 9.77
C GLY A 4 17.65 -2.11 8.37
N CYS A 5 18.31 -1.49 7.40
CA CYS A 5 18.29 -1.90 6.00
C CYS A 5 19.50 -2.77 5.66
N TYR A 6 19.29 -3.76 4.77
CA TYR A 6 20.30 -4.76 4.43
C TYR A 6 20.34 -5.03 2.93
N ARG A 7 21.57 -5.26 2.42
CA ARG A 7 21.80 -5.83 1.10
C ARG A 7 22.41 -7.21 1.27
N GLY A 8 21.63 -8.25 1.02
CA GLY A 8 21.95 -9.60 1.50
C GLY A 8 21.96 -9.62 3.03
N ASP A 9 23.14 -9.88 3.62
CA ASP A 9 23.33 -9.90 5.08
C ASP A 9 24.19 -8.74 5.59
N VAL A 10 24.51 -7.78 4.71
CA VAL A 10 25.33 -6.60 5.03
C VAL A 10 24.40 -5.42 5.34
N GLY A 11 24.54 -4.84 6.54
CA GLY A 11 23.83 -3.62 6.94
C GLY A 11 24.25 -2.43 6.07
N VAL A 12 23.27 -1.66 5.60
CA VAL A 12 23.45 -0.47 4.78
C VAL A 12 22.55 0.66 5.30
N VAL A 13 22.81 1.89 4.89
CA VAL A 13 21.88 2.99 5.15
C VAL A 13 20.67 2.84 4.23
N CYS A 14 19.46 3.13 4.72
CA CYS A 14 18.22 2.91 3.96
C CYS A 14 18.08 3.82 2.72
N THR A 15 18.92 4.85 2.60
CA THR A 15 18.96 5.75 1.44
C THR A 15 19.70 5.20 0.23
N VAL A 16 20.27 4.00 0.33
CA VAL A 16 20.86 3.29 -0.81
C VAL A 16 20.03 2.05 -1.15
N LYS A 17 20.28 1.46 -2.32
CA LYS A 17 19.63 0.22 -2.74
C LYS A 17 19.86 -0.90 -1.73
N HIS A 18 18.81 -1.48 -1.24
CA HIS A 18 18.80 -2.61 -0.33
C HIS A 18 17.64 -3.54 -0.68
N ASN A 19 17.69 -4.79 -0.24
CA ASN A 19 16.69 -5.80 -0.61
C ASN A 19 15.95 -6.39 0.60
N LYS A 20 16.33 -5.95 1.81
CA LYS A 20 15.65 -6.32 3.06
C LYS A 20 15.61 -5.12 4.00
N GLU A 21 14.52 -4.97 4.72
CA GLU A 21 14.47 -4.13 5.90
C GLU A 21 14.04 -4.96 7.10
N VAL A 22 14.75 -4.82 8.22
CA VAL A 22 14.46 -5.47 9.49
C VAL A 22 13.85 -4.43 10.42
N TYR A 23 12.70 -4.72 11.00
CA TYR A 23 12.01 -3.83 11.93
C TYR A 23 11.44 -4.57 13.14
N SER A 24 11.19 -3.85 14.22
CA SER A 24 10.48 -4.39 15.39
C SER A 24 8.99 -4.12 15.21
N PRO A 25 8.15 -5.16 15.20
CA PRO A 25 6.69 -4.96 15.19
C PRO A 25 6.22 -4.35 16.51
N ALA A 26 4.95 -3.91 16.55
CA ALA A 26 4.32 -3.50 17.80
C ALA A 26 4.35 -4.65 18.81
N ALA A 27 4.37 -4.32 20.10
CA ALA A 27 4.43 -5.31 21.17
C ALA A 27 3.27 -6.33 21.05
N GLY A 28 3.62 -7.62 20.94
CA GLY A 28 2.66 -8.72 20.79
C GLY A 28 2.12 -8.94 19.37
N ALA A 29 2.54 -8.14 18.39
CA ALA A 29 2.18 -8.36 17.00
C ALA A 29 3.03 -9.47 16.36
N SER A 30 2.43 -10.19 15.41
CA SER A 30 3.12 -11.18 14.57
C SER A 30 3.88 -10.50 13.44
N CYS A 31 4.81 -11.22 12.81
CA CYS A 31 5.41 -10.79 11.53
C CYS A 31 4.51 -11.21 10.36
N ASP A 32 3.60 -10.34 9.99
CA ASP A 32 2.59 -10.53 8.96
C ASP A 32 2.30 -9.22 8.20
N SER A 33 1.33 -9.27 7.30
CA SER A 33 0.90 -8.11 6.49
C SER A 33 0.47 -6.92 7.37
N ASP A 34 -0.25 -7.19 8.46
CA ASP A 34 -0.78 -6.13 9.34
C ASP A 34 0.35 -5.42 10.09
N SER A 35 1.39 -6.17 10.48
CA SER A 35 2.58 -5.59 11.10
C SER A 35 3.34 -4.69 10.13
N LEU A 36 3.44 -5.07 8.84
CA LEU A 36 4.06 -4.23 7.82
C LEU A 36 3.20 -3.01 7.51
N VAL A 37 1.87 -3.15 7.38
CA VAL A 37 0.96 -2.01 7.24
C VAL A 37 1.18 -1.01 8.36
N THR A 38 1.25 -1.49 9.60
CA THR A 38 1.52 -0.63 10.78
C THR A 38 2.90 0.02 10.70
N HIS A 39 3.94 -0.72 10.29
CA HIS A 39 5.29 -0.19 10.14
C HIS A 39 5.39 0.89 9.06
N LEU A 40 4.66 0.74 7.96
CA LEU A 40 4.54 1.75 6.90
C LEU A 40 3.74 3.00 7.35
N GLY A 41 3.12 2.99 8.52
CA GLY A 41 2.27 4.07 9.02
C GLY A 41 0.82 3.99 8.53
N GLY A 42 0.41 2.84 8.00
CA GLY A 42 -0.97 2.55 7.63
C GLY A 42 -1.80 2.01 8.78
N VAL A 43 -3.05 1.68 8.48
CA VAL A 43 -4.05 1.14 9.42
C VAL A 43 -4.51 -0.23 8.93
N PRO A 44 -4.22 -1.32 9.66
CA PRO A 44 -4.75 -2.65 9.34
C PRO A 44 -6.26 -2.64 9.16
N GLY A 45 -6.76 -3.35 8.16
CA GLY A 45 -8.19 -3.37 7.78
C GLY A 45 -8.69 -2.12 7.04
N VAL A 46 -7.83 -1.11 6.83
CA VAL A 46 -8.09 0.05 5.97
C VAL A 46 -7.12 0.08 4.80
N ASP A 47 -5.85 -0.22 5.05
CA ASP A 47 -4.80 -0.22 4.03
C ASP A 47 -4.51 -1.66 3.58
N VAL A 48 -4.36 -1.88 2.28
CA VAL A 48 -4.11 -3.19 1.66
C VAL A 48 -2.73 -3.19 1.01
N LEU A 49 -1.89 -4.16 1.40
CA LEU A 49 -0.62 -4.41 0.74
C LEU A 49 -0.82 -5.13 -0.60
N ASN A 50 0.06 -4.87 -1.55
CA ASN A 50 0.16 -5.74 -2.71
C ASN A 50 0.84 -7.08 -2.31
N THR A 51 0.72 -8.08 -3.19
CA THR A 51 1.18 -9.45 -2.91
C THR A 51 2.67 -9.67 -3.19
N ASP A 52 3.40 -8.64 -3.59
CA ASP A 52 4.81 -8.73 -3.96
C ASP A 52 5.75 -8.69 -2.75
N TRP A 53 5.21 -8.46 -1.56
CA TRP A 53 5.99 -8.30 -0.35
C TRP A 53 5.77 -9.48 0.61
N THR A 54 6.86 -9.97 1.18
CA THR A 54 6.83 -10.97 2.25
C THR A 54 7.27 -10.34 3.56
N VAL A 55 6.64 -10.80 4.64
CA VAL A 55 7.01 -10.44 6.01
C VAL A 55 7.17 -11.73 6.80
N VAL A 56 8.36 -11.94 7.35
CA VAL A 56 8.67 -13.15 8.11
C VAL A 56 9.47 -12.82 9.38
N PRO A 57 9.37 -13.65 10.42
CA PRO A 57 10.23 -13.53 11.61
C PRO A 57 11.71 -13.69 11.24
N LEU A 58 12.58 -12.86 11.78
CA LEU A 58 14.03 -12.98 11.61
C LEU A 58 14.54 -14.21 12.37
N ASN A 59 15.02 -15.22 11.65
CA ASN A 59 15.50 -16.49 12.23
C ASN A 59 14.50 -17.15 13.20
N GLY A 60 13.21 -16.99 12.98
CA GLY A 60 12.15 -17.51 13.85
C GLY A 60 11.86 -16.65 15.10
N ASP A 61 12.56 -15.54 15.28
CA ASP A 61 12.33 -14.60 16.38
C ASP A 61 11.30 -13.54 15.94
N SER A 62 10.09 -13.60 16.49
CA SER A 62 9.00 -12.68 16.19
C SER A 62 9.19 -11.27 16.78
N SER A 63 10.24 -11.03 17.57
CA SER A 63 10.59 -9.67 18.03
C SER A 63 11.17 -8.78 16.91
N LEU A 64 11.61 -9.42 15.81
CA LEU A 64 12.12 -8.75 14.62
C LEU A 64 11.49 -9.35 13.36
N CYS A 65 10.96 -8.51 12.51
CA CYS A 65 10.38 -8.88 11.22
C CYS A 65 11.29 -8.46 10.08
N VAL A 66 11.38 -9.30 9.06
CA VAL A 66 12.08 -9.01 7.80
C VAL A 66 11.04 -8.79 6.72
N VAL A 67 11.11 -7.65 6.04
CA VAL A 67 10.37 -7.41 4.81
C VAL A 67 11.31 -7.51 3.61
N ALA A 68 10.85 -8.17 2.56
CA ALA A 68 11.55 -8.33 1.29
C ALA A 68 10.54 -8.48 0.15
N ASN A 69 10.98 -8.17 -1.07
CA ASN A 69 10.17 -8.46 -2.26
C ASN A 69 10.22 -9.95 -2.58
N THR A 70 9.09 -10.56 -2.96
CA THR A 70 8.95 -11.99 -3.27
C THR A 70 9.83 -12.44 -4.44
N ASN A 71 10.11 -11.55 -5.38
CA ASN A 71 10.97 -11.83 -6.55
C ASN A 71 12.44 -11.43 -6.32
N GLY A 72 12.82 -10.98 -5.11
CA GLY A 72 14.18 -10.57 -4.76
C GLY A 72 14.58 -9.18 -5.27
N SER A 73 13.66 -8.40 -5.80
CA SER A 73 13.91 -7.01 -6.21
C SER A 73 14.31 -6.13 -5.02
N ASP A 74 15.00 -5.04 -5.33
CA ASP A 74 15.37 -4.05 -4.32
C ASP A 74 14.12 -3.37 -3.73
N LEU A 75 14.21 -3.03 -2.45
CA LEU A 75 13.32 -2.11 -1.75
C LEU A 75 13.61 -0.66 -2.19
N PRO A 76 12.67 0.27 -2.01
CA PRO A 76 12.94 1.68 -2.28
C PRO A 76 14.13 2.18 -1.44
N SER A 77 14.88 3.13 -1.98
CA SER A 77 16.06 3.71 -1.30
C SER A 77 15.66 4.72 -0.21
N VAL A 78 14.72 4.32 0.63
CA VAL A 78 14.21 5.06 1.80
C VAL A 78 13.91 4.06 2.91
N ALA A 79 13.85 4.52 4.17
CA ALA A 79 13.33 3.69 5.25
C ALA A 79 11.83 3.49 5.07
N LEU A 80 11.32 2.29 5.36
CA LEU A 80 9.90 1.97 5.22
C LEU A 80 9.06 2.51 6.38
N LYS A 81 9.68 2.75 7.53
CA LYS A 81 8.96 3.25 8.71
C LYS A 81 8.23 4.55 8.39
N ASP A 82 6.92 4.56 8.64
CA ASP A 82 6.03 5.70 8.45
C ASP A 82 5.96 6.24 7.00
N LEU A 83 6.42 5.46 6.00
CA LEU A 83 6.50 5.87 4.60
C LEU A 83 5.14 6.32 4.04
N TRP A 84 4.05 5.71 4.48
CA TRP A 84 2.69 6.07 4.06
C TRP A 84 2.13 7.33 4.74
N THR A 85 2.89 7.96 5.62
CA THR A 85 2.47 9.21 6.28
C THR A 85 3.14 10.45 5.68
N ILE A 86 4.20 10.26 4.90
CA ILE A 86 4.99 11.34 4.32
C ILE A 86 4.58 11.66 2.87
N ASP A 87 4.98 12.81 2.43
CA ASP A 87 4.89 13.34 1.06
C ASP A 87 6.21 14.08 0.84
N ALA A 88 7.29 13.33 0.54
CA ALA A 88 8.64 13.85 0.51
C ALA A 88 8.90 14.74 -0.71
N ASP A 89 8.24 14.46 -1.83
CA ASP A 89 8.34 15.25 -3.07
C ASP A 89 7.35 16.42 -3.11
N ARG A 90 6.46 16.52 -2.10
CA ARG A 90 5.46 17.58 -1.94
C ARG A 90 4.48 17.69 -3.13
N ASN A 91 4.14 16.57 -3.71
CA ASN A 91 3.16 16.50 -4.80
C ASN A 91 1.70 16.48 -4.29
N GLY A 92 1.50 16.41 -2.97
CA GLY A 92 0.19 16.38 -2.31
C GLY A 92 -0.35 14.97 -2.07
N TYR A 93 0.39 13.93 -2.44
CA TYR A 93 0.01 12.53 -2.28
C TYR A 93 1.01 11.79 -1.39
N LYS A 94 0.55 10.73 -0.72
CA LYS A 94 1.41 9.96 0.19
C LYS A 94 2.35 9.05 -0.57
N ASP A 95 3.61 9.00 -0.11
CA ASP A 95 4.66 8.14 -0.66
C ASP A 95 4.38 6.65 -0.42
N GLY A 96 5.17 5.79 -1.06
CA GLY A 96 5.15 4.34 -0.83
C GLY A 96 4.01 3.62 -1.52
N GLY A 97 3.46 4.19 -2.58
CA GLY A 97 2.40 3.58 -3.39
C GLY A 97 2.79 2.23 -3.99
N GLN A 98 4.10 1.93 -4.15
CA GLN A 98 4.55 0.62 -4.60
C GLN A 98 4.23 -0.52 -3.62
N PHE A 99 3.93 -0.23 -2.35
CA PHE A 99 3.46 -1.22 -1.39
C PHE A 99 1.95 -1.43 -1.42
N ARG A 100 1.20 -0.52 -2.05
CA ARG A 100 -0.24 -0.61 -2.20
C ARG A 100 -0.63 -1.47 -3.38
N ARG A 101 -1.88 -1.92 -3.41
CA ARG A 101 -2.38 -2.82 -4.45
C ARG A 101 -3.11 -2.04 -5.53
N CYS A 102 -2.39 -1.72 -6.60
CA CYS A 102 -2.93 -1.05 -7.78
C CYS A 102 -2.94 -1.96 -9.01
N LEU A 103 -3.82 -1.67 -9.96
CA LEU A 103 -4.03 -2.45 -11.16
C LEU A 103 -3.99 -1.57 -12.41
N SER A 104 -3.38 -2.08 -13.47
CA SER A 104 -3.46 -1.52 -14.81
C SER A 104 -4.85 -1.77 -15.44
N TYR A 105 -5.13 -1.19 -16.61
CA TYR A 105 -6.34 -1.47 -17.39
C TYR A 105 -6.51 -2.93 -17.77
N GLN A 106 -5.43 -3.69 -17.84
CA GLN A 106 -5.45 -5.12 -18.11
C GLN A 106 -5.65 -5.96 -16.84
N GLY A 107 -5.85 -5.32 -15.68
CA GLY A 107 -5.99 -6.00 -14.38
C GLY A 107 -4.69 -6.58 -13.84
N GLN A 108 -3.55 -6.21 -14.41
CA GLN A 108 -2.23 -6.62 -13.93
C GLN A 108 -1.78 -5.72 -12.77
N ALA A 109 -0.95 -6.26 -11.88
CA ALA A 109 -0.35 -5.48 -10.80
C ALA A 109 0.42 -4.26 -11.35
N ALA A 110 0.22 -3.12 -10.72
CA ALA A 110 0.87 -1.85 -11.05
C ALA A 110 1.31 -1.16 -9.76
N SER A 111 2.32 -0.30 -9.83
CA SER A 111 2.66 0.58 -8.72
C SER A 111 1.63 1.70 -8.62
N CYS A 112 1.18 2.02 -7.39
CA CYS A 112 0.31 3.18 -7.17
C CYS A 112 1.07 4.53 -7.27
N ASP A 113 2.40 4.51 -7.36
CA ASP A 113 3.24 5.69 -7.66
C ASP A 113 3.46 5.88 -9.17
N ALA A 114 2.81 5.07 -10.01
CA ALA A 114 2.84 5.15 -11.47
C ALA A 114 1.42 5.17 -12.03
N GLU A 115 1.28 5.38 -13.34
CA GLU A 115 -0.03 5.36 -13.99
C GLU A 115 -0.71 3.99 -13.82
N HIS A 116 -1.91 4.00 -13.27
CA HIS A 116 -2.74 2.83 -13.02
C HIS A 116 -4.22 3.18 -13.17
N SER A 117 -5.08 2.17 -13.34
CA SER A 117 -6.51 2.38 -13.56
C SER A 117 -7.36 2.17 -12.30
N ALA A 118 -6.87 1.38 -11.36
CA ALA A 118 -7.62 1.05 -10.15
C ALA A 118 -6.71 0.82 -8.94
N GLU A 119 -7.24 1.07 -7.74
CA GLU A 119 -6.60 0.77 -6.46
C GLU A 119 -7.54 -0.07 -5.59
N ILE A 120 -7.03 -1.18 -5.05
CA ILE A 120 -7.74 -2.03 -4.09
C ILE A 120 -7.42 -1.51 -2.70
N PHE A 121 -8.43 -1.06 -1.97
CA PHE A 121 -8.27 -0.41 -0.67
C PHE A 121 -8.91 -1.19 0.49
N TYR A 122 -9.50 -2.34 0.22
CA TYR A 122 -10.02 -3.25 1.24
C TYR A 122 -10.00 -4.69 0.73
N GLU A 123 -9.62 -5.61 1.59
CA GLU A 123 -9.78 -7.05 1.42
C GLU A 123 -10.19 -7.65 2.77
N GLY A 124 -11.29 -8.41 2.80
CA GLY A 124 -11.74 -9.01 4.06
C GLY A 124 -13.17 -9.58 4.01
N ALA A 125 -13.88 -9.44 5.11
CA ALA A 125 -15.20 -10.02 5.31
C ALA A 125 -16.22 -9.65 4.23
N THR A 126 -17.19 -10.56 4.01
CA THR A 126 -18.18 -10.44 2.94
C THR A 126 -19.25 -9.38 3.18
N ASP A 127 -19.52 -9.04 4.45
CA ASP A 127 -20.51 -8.01 4.80
C ASP A 127 -19.83 -6.65 4.99
N VAL A 128 -19.57 -5.97 3.86
CA VAL A 128 -18.90 -4.69 3.83
C VAL A 128 -19.55 -3.71 2.86
N ASN A 129 -19.64 -2.46 3.26
CA ASN A 129 -20.00 -1.32 2.41
C ASN A 129 -18.73 -0.66 1.87
N CYS A 130 -18.47 -0.80 0.56
CA CYS A 130 -17.27 -0.27 -0.07
C CYS A 130 -17.22 1.27 -0.10
N ASP A 131 -18.35 1.97 -0.13
CA ASP A 131 -18.37 3.42 -0.07
C ASP A 131 -17.92 3.94 1.32
N GLU A 132 -18.33 3.25 2.40
CA GLU A 132 -17.86 3.56 3.74
C GLU A 132 -16.35 3.27 3.89
N LYS A 133 -15.88 2.15 3.33
CA LYS A 133 -14.45 1.82 3.31
C LYS A 133 -13.65 2.83 2.50
N TYR A 134 -14.16 3.26 1.35
CA TYR A 134 -13.54 4.35 0.58
C TYR A 134 -13.45 5.64 1.39
N SER A 135 -14.54 6.00 2.07
CA SER A 135 -14.57 7.22 2.88
C SER A 135 -13.53 7.20 4.02
N ALA A 136 -13.33 6.04 4.66
CA ALA A 136 -12.28 5.86 5.66
C ALA A 136 -10.87 5.91 5.06
N PHE A 137 -10.70 5.31 3.87
CA PHE A 137 -9.42 5.23 3.17
C PHE A 137 -8.99 6.57 2.58
N ALA A 138 -9.87 7.23 1.81
CA ALA A 138 -9.58 8.48 1.12
C ALA A 138 -9.85 9.73 2.00
N ARG A 139 -10.46 9.56 3.19
CA ARG A 139 -10.92 10.63 4.08
C ARG A 139 -11.86 11.62 3.41
N ARG A 140 -12.72 11.11 2.52
CA ARG A 140 -13.73 11.90 1.82
C ARG A 140 -14.86 11.00 1.29
N ASP A 141 -16.05 11.58 1.11
CA ASP A 141 -17.22 10.85 0.63
C ASP A 141 -17.01 10.41 -0.83
N ALA A 142 -17.29 9.12 -1.14
CA ALA A 142 -17.21 8.58 -2.50
C ALA A 142 -18.04 9.37 -3.52
N ARG A 143 -19.16 9.97 -3.08
CA ARG A 143 -20.01 10.83 -3.93
C ARG A 143 -19.32 12.11 -4.40
N THR A 144 -18.33 12.60 -3.65
CA THR A 144 -17.53 13.77 -4.04
C THR A 144 -16.80 13.50 -5.36
N ASP A 145 -16.34 12.28 -5.56
CA ASP A 145 -15.51 11.85 -6.70
C ASP A 145 -16.31 11.08 -7.75
N ALA A 146 -17.62 10.88 -7.52
CA ALA A 146 -18.47 9.99 -8.33
C ALA A 146 -18.57 10.38 -9.81
N ARG A 147 -18.11 11.57 -10.21
CA ARG A 147 -18.02 11.96 -11.62
C ARG A 147 -16.89 11.22 -12.33
N ASP A 148 -15.74 11.13 -11.68
CA ASP A 148 -14.47 10.73 -12.31
C ASP A 148 -14.06 9.30 -11.94
N ILE A 149 -14.49 8.79 -10.78
CA ILE A 149 -14.20 7.44 -10.31
C ILE A 149 -15.46 6.64 -10.00
N LYS A 150 -15.29 5.32 -9.91
CA LYS A 150 -16.29 4.37 -9.45
C LYS A 150 -15.71 3.53 -8.32
N VAL A 151 -16.44 3.43 -7.21
CA VAL A 151 -16.19 2.47 -6.16
C VAL A 151 -16.94 1.18 -6.47
N SER A 152 -16.24 0.05 -6.44
CA SER A 152 -16.80 -1.26 -6.78
C SER A 152 -16.48 -2.28 -5.72
N ARG A 153 -17.40 -3.26 -5.60
CA ARG A 153 -17.25 -4.45 -4.78
C ARG A 153 -16.99 -5.65 -5.67
N LEU A 154 -15.90 -6.36 -5.42
CA LEU A 154 -15.51 -7.57 -6.13
C LEU A 154 -15.48 -8.75 -5.16
N THR A 155 -15.74 -9.97 -5.66
CA THR A 155 -15.59 -11.20 -4.86
C THR A 155 -14.31 -11.90 -5.29
N SER A 156 -13.50 -12.31 -4.32
CA SER A 156 -12.25 -13.06 -4.54
C SER A 156 -12.21 -14.24 -3.56
N GLY A 157 -12.61 -15.41 -4.03
CA GLY A 157 -12.79 -16.58 -3.16
C GLY A 157 -13.83 -16.29 -2.06
N ASP A 158 -13.44 -16.51 -0.81
CA ASP A 158 -14.26 -16.25 0.38
C ASP A 158 -14.17 -14.82 0.90
N SER A 159 -13.39 -13.96 0.22
CA SER A 159 -13.18 -12.56 0.60
C SER A 159 -13.88 -11.60 -0.37
N VAL A 160 -14.15 -10.39 0.11
CA VAL A 160 -14.58 -9.25 -0.69
C VAL A 160 -13.43 -8.26 -0.82
N LEU A 161 -13.24 -7.74 -2.03
CA LEU A 161 -12.36 -6.62 -2.31
C LEU A 161 -13.20 -5.37 -2.55
N CYS A 162 -12.79 -4.24 -2.01
CA CYS A 162 -13.26 -2.94 -2.45
C CYS A 162 -12.18 -2.26 -3.29
N GLN A 163 -12.60 -1.78 -4.45
CA GLN A 163 -11.71 -1.14 -5.42
C GLN A 163 -12.28 0.22 -5.82
N VAL A 164 -11.41 1.17 -6.06
CA VAL A 164 -11.70 2.40 -6.77
C VAL A 164 -11.05 2.34 -8.15
N GLU A 165 -11.78 2.76 -9.18
CA GLU A 165 -11.31 2.77 -10.57
C GLU A 165 -11.71 4.06 -11.28
N VAL A 166 -10.91 4.54 -12.22
CA VAL A 166 -11.28 5.64 -13.11
C VAL A 166 -12.41 5.21 -14.05
N LYS A 167 -13.35 6.11 -14.34
CA LYS A 167 -14.49 5.81 -15.22
C LYS A 167 -14.16 5.93 -16.70
N ALA A 168 -13.40 6.95 -17.07
CA ALA A 168 -13.00 7.13 -18.46
C ALA A 168 -11.79 6.26 -18.77
N ARG A 169 -11.83 5.56 -19.90
CA ARG A 169 -10.78 4.61 -20.29
C ARG A 169 -9.45 5.28 -20.66
N GLU A 170 -9.52 6.53 -21.05
CA GLU A 170 -8.38 7.39 -21.36
C GLU A 170 -7.71 7.98 -20.12
N ASP A 171 -8.43 8.00 -18.99
CA ASP A 171 -7.93 8.54 -17.74
C ASP A 171 -7.08 7.51 -16.98
N SER A 172 -6.16 7.98 -16.16
CA SER A 172 -5.41 7.13 -15.23
C SER A 172 -5.23 7.83 -13.88
N LEU A 173 -5.07 7.06 -12.81
CA LEU A 173 -4.53 7.55 -11.56
C LEU A 173 -3.00 7.56 -11.67
N PHE A 174 -2.35 8.57 -11.10
CA PHE A 174 -0.88 8.67 -11.05
C PHE A 174 -0.31 8.63 -9.62
N ALA A 175 -1.18 8.54 -8.63
CA ALA A 175 -0.85 8.36 -7.21
C ALA A 175 -1.99 7.63 -6.50
N SER A 176 -1.73 7.11 -5.29
CA SER A 176 -2.76 6.53 -4.44
C SER A 176 -3.82 7.55 -4.06
N VAL A 177 -5.08 7.10 -3.97
CA VAL A 177 -6.20 7.92 -3.44
C VAL A 177 -6.28 7.91 -1.90
N ARG A 178 -5.28 7.38 -1.23
CA ARG A 178 -5.20 7.33 0.24
C ARG A 178 -5.06 8.73 0.85
N ASP A 179 -5.82 9.01 1.91
CA ASP A 179 -5.73 10.24 2.71
C ASP A 179 -5.88 11.54 1.91
N LEU A 180 -6.63 11.53 0.81
CA LEU A 180 -6.84 12.71 -0.03
C LEU A 180 -7.45 13.89 0.74
N GLY A 181 -8.43 13.63 1.62
CA GLY A 181 -9.14 14.70 2.31
C GLY A 181 -9.70 15.73 1.33
N SER A 182 -9.15 16.95 1.31
CA SER A 182 -9.50 18.01 0.37
C SER A 182 -8.60 18.10 -0.87
N THR A 183 -7.55 17.26 -0.95
CA THR A 183 -6.65 17.20 -2.12
C THR A 183 -7.43 16.74 -3.36
N THR A 184 -7.09 17.23 -4.53
CA THR A 184 -7.70 16.80 -5.80
C THR A 184 -7.43 15.33 -6.06
N LEU A 185 -8.33 14.65 -6.82
CA LEU A 185 -8.04 13.30 -7.30
C LEU A 185 -6.76 13.29 -8.16
N PRO A 186 -5.87 12.28 -7.99
CA PRO A 186 -4.67 12.15 -8.80
C PRO A 186 -4.99 11.58 -10.19
N ILE A 187 -5.84 12.25 -10.96
CA ILE A 187 -6.25 11.82 -12.30
C ILE A 187 -5.46 12.59 -13.35
N LYS A 188 -4.96 11.83 -14.32
CA LYS A 188 -4.39 12.31 -15.58
C LYS A 188 -5.37 11.99 -16.69
N HIS A 189 -5.79 13.03 -17.41
CA HIS A 189 -6.67 12.97 -18.57
C HIS A 189 -5.90 12.88 -19.87
#